data_8556de506c50a406e332c56b1a80d112
#
_entry.id   8556de506c50a406e332c56b1a80d112
#
_cell.length_a   1.000
_cell.length_b   1.000
_cell.length_c   1.000
_cell.angle_alpha   90.00
_cell.angle_beta   90.00
_cell.angle_gamma   90.00
#
_symmetry.space_group_name_H-M   'P 1'
#
loop_
_entity.id
_entity.type
_entity.pdbx_description
1 polymer ?
#
loop_
_entity_poly.entity_id
_entity_poly.type
_entity_poly.pdbx_seq_one_letter_code
_entity_poly.pdbx_strand_id
1 'polypeptide(L)'
;MRNQVVLVPRVNNVFVWAVDMILSANPLPMINVVKTIAIGVAIVIGVLSLPASEVLGQVHNNKPLELSGLSISQAYEIEDDQPLDLEDPMILQLVYQIKKTSPKSRRAYGKYSKDLTWDQLKSKIEDYRLWVVDRKVRLKKITKHRFASAEQGDPVKGVFVCHCENEHQQPLVVLSRSAPRSLPLDTQLDEPISLDGFLFSRRHLSTHNDANQSAGDAGTADDVLEDADHSDASSTLVFIVDRIGWYPDQIVPSRSNESFVALGQAGVDIGLLDFVRENNARKLGHADSEAFYQMIGGVNRLGQDAEFENPIGFVDIMKDSKSNFGNATRIKGVVRTCAEISIPDPEVASRIGVLKYYQLIIFPNLDGNKVVVKDRNGKDIEYSRFPITICCHQLPAGLTPTSIERKQILIDGFFFRFWKYQSDKTDASGASGQVSPLIIAHTPIPIESHAEWLDFMLLCFVSVLIIGFSILAWWYRGIDRRRKSPGQKIMESLPDELDVTGIEQ
;
A
#
# COMPACT_ATOMS: atom_id res chain seq x y z
N MET A 1 -15.34 35.86 -2.47
CA MET A 1 -13.88 35.66 -2.65
C MET A 1 -13.69 34.75 -3.85
N ARG A 2 -13.14 35.23 -4.94
CA ARG A 2 -13.00 34.53 -6.23
C ARG A 2 -11.79 33.61 -6.18
N ASN A 3 -12.01 32.29 -6.36
CA ASN A 3 -10.94 31.32 -6.57
C ASN A 3 -10.44 31.45 -8.02
N GLN A 4 -9.22 31.91 -8.18
CA GLN A 4 -8.50 31.82 -9.44
C GLN A 4 -7.89 30.40 -9.55
N VAL A 5 -8.32 29.68 -10.57
CA VAL A 5 -7.71 28.41 -11.00
C VAL A 5 -6.56 28.78 -11.93
N VAL A 6 -5.33 28.54 -11.49
CA VAL A 6 -4.14 28.65 -12.34
C VAL A 6 -3.98 27.33 -13.12
N LEU A 7 -4.22 27.38 -14.41
CA LEU A 7 -3.92 26.29 -15.36
C LEU A 7 -2.43 26.29 -15.67
N VAL A 8 -1.73 25.23 -15.25
CA VAL A 8 -0.34 24.96 -15.65
C VAL A 8 -0.39 24.20 -16.99
N PRO A 9 0.27 24.68 -18.07
CA PRO A 9 0.24 23.99 -19.35
C PRO A 9 1.05 22.67 -19.33
N ARG A 10 0.44 21.62 -19.84
CA ARG A 10 1.07 20.30 -20.07
C ARG A 10 2.17 20.41 -21.13
N VAL A 11 3.41 20.11 -20.76
CA VAL A 11 4.61 20.15 -21.62
C VAL A 11 4.70 18.93 -22.58
N ASN A 12 3.75 18.00 -22.57
CA ASN A 12 3.87 16.72 -23.30
C ASN A 12 3.49 16.75 -24.79
N ASN A 13 3.05 17.88 -25.36
CA ASN A 13 2.62 17.91 -26.77
C ASN A 13 3.68 18.43 -27.77
N VAL A 14 4.85 18.83 -27.29
CA VAL A 14 5.89 19.39 -28.18
C VAL A 14 6.69 18.28 -28.90
N PHE A 15 6.80 17.10 -28.29
CA PHE A 15 7.63 16.02 -28.85
C PHE A 15 6.92 15.24 -29.97
N VAL A 16 5.61 15.09 -29.90
CA VAL A 16 4.82 14.40 -30.96
C VAL A 16 4.71 15.25 -32.20
N TRP A 17 4.63 16.58 -32.05
CA TRP A 17 4.57 17.52 -33.19
C TRP A 17 5.87 17.62 -34.00
N ALA A 18 7.01 17.42 -33.35
CA ALA A 18 8.31 17.45 -33.99
C ALA A 18 8.57 16.22 -34.87
N VAL A 19 8.03 15.05 -34.51
CA VAL A 19 8.19 13.81 -35.28
C VAL A 19 7.30 13.80 -36.52
N ASP A 20 6.07 14.30 -36.43
CA ASP A 20 5.16 14.39 -37.58
C ASP A 20 5.61 15.43 -38.65
N MET A 21 6.30 16.49 -38.21
CA MET A 21 6.83 17.51 -39.10
C MET A 21 8.08 17.04 -39.92
N ILE A 22 8.80 16.06 -39.35
CA ILE A 22 10.00 15.48 -40.00
C ILE A 22 9.61 14.41 -41.06
N LEU A 23 8.45 13.78 -40.92
CA LEU A 23 7.98 12.71 -41.82
C LEU A 23 7.19 13.24 -43.00
N SER A 24 6.79 14.52 -43.05
CA SER A 24 5.99 15.12 -44.13
C SER A 24 6.78 16.02 -45.10
N ALA A 25 8.09 16.20 -44.89
CA ALA A 25 8.91 17.03 -45.78
C ALA A 25 9.59 16.20 -46.89
N ASN A 26 9.40 16.59 -48.14
CA ASN A 26 9.99 16.04 -49.36
C ASN A 26 11.51 15.82 -49.27
N PRO A 27 12.09 14.88 -50.05
CA PRO A 27 13.48 14.43 -49.92
C PRO A 27 14.45 15.50 -50.40
N LEU A 28 15.09 16.20 -49.47
CA LEU A 28 16.31 16.98 -49.67
C LEU A 28 17.56 16.10 -49.53
N PRO A 29 18.67 16.40 -50.19
CA PRO A 29 19.80 15.48 -50.33
C PRO A 29 20.46 15.15 -48.99
N MET A 30 20.63 13.85 -48.74
CA MET A 30 21.08 13.21 -47.49
C MET A 30 22.40 13.75 -46.86
N ILE A 31 23.21 14.51 -47.58
CA ILE A 31 24.53 14.94 -47.10
C ILE A 31 24.47 16.06 -46.04
N ASN A 32 23.43 16.88 -46.05
CA ASN A 32 23.31 17.97 -45.06
C ASN A 32 22.64 17.56 -43.77
N VAL A 33 21.81 16.53 -43.75
CA VAL A 33 21.13 16.02 -42.57
C VAL A 33 22.14 15.34 -41.59
N VAL A 34 23.12 14.59 -42.15
CA VAL A 34 24.13 13.91 -41.33
C VAL A 34 25.05 14.92 -40.62
N LYS A 35 25.41 16.05 -41.26
CA LYS A 35 26.20 17.10 -40.61
C LYS A 35 25.45 17.82 -39.47
N THR A 36 24.15 18.04 -39.64
CA THR A 36 23.34 18.71 -38.61
C THR A 36 23.12 17.79 -37.40
N ILE A 37 22.93 16.48 -37.63
CA ILE A 37 22.82 15.50 -36.56
C ILE A 37 24.16 15.32 -35.81
N ALA A 38 25.29 15.31 -36.55
CA ALA A 38 26.61 15.18 -35.94
C ALA A 38 26.97 16.39 -35.05
N ILE A 39 26.57 17.61 -35.44
CA ILE A 39 26.77 18.82 -34.63
C ILE A 39 25.84 18.80 -33.40
N GLY A 40 24.59 18.38 -33.55
CA GLY A 40 23.64 18.24 -32.42
C GLY A 40 24.10 17.21 -31.36
N VAL A 41 24.65 16.07 -31.81
CA VAL A 41 25.19 15.03 -30.93
C VAL A 41 26.48 15.50 -30.23
N ALA A 42 27.35 16.22 -30.94
CA ALA A 42 28.59 16.77 -30.37
C ALA A 42 28.29 17.81 -29.25
N ILE A 43 27.27 18.64 -29.42
CA ILE A 43 26.85 19.63 -28.41
C ILE A 43 26.25 18.91 -27.19
N VAL A 44 25.47 17.85 -27.38
CA VAL A 44 24.89 17.07 -26.26
C VAL A 44 25.97 16.30 -25.51
N ILE A 45 26.98 15.76 -26.20
CA ILE A 45 28.10 15.05 -25.57
C ILE A 45 29.05 16.05 -24.87
N GLY A 46 29.25 17.26 -25.43
CA GLY A 46 30.07 18.30 -24.82
C GLY A 46 29.47 18.89 -23.53
N VAL A 47 28.14 18.92 -23.40
CA VAL A 47 27.45 19.35 -22.17
C VAL A 47 27.45 18.26 -21.10
N LEU A 48 27.50 16.97 -21.52
CA LEU A 48 27.55 15.81 -20.60
C LEU A 48 28.96 15.49 -20.08
N SER A 49 30.02 16.10 -20.65
CA SER A 49 31.42 15.84 -20.25
C SER A 49 32.02 16.87 -19.29
N LEU A 50 31.24 17.80 -18.75
CA LEU A 50 31.65 18.61 -17.63
C LEU A 50 31.74 17.69 -16.40
N PRO A 51 32.86 17.67 -15.67
CA PRO A 51 33.04 16.81 -14.51
C PRO A 51 31.95 17.18 -13.47
N ALA A 52 30.94 16.31 -13.34
CA ALA A 52 29.85 16.46 -12.37
C ALA A 52 30.35 16.45 -10.91
N SER A 53 31.64 16.15 -10.68
CA SER A 53 32.23 16.01 -9.35
C SER A 53 32.49 17.33 -8.63
N GLU A 54 32.76 18.44 -9.34
CA GLU A 54 33.05 19.72 -8.68
C GLU A 54 31.80 20.56 -8.39
N VAL A 55 30.73 20.41 -9.18
CA VAL A 55 29.49 21.15 -8.93
C VAL A 55 28.64 20.48 -7.82
N LEU A 56 28.81 19.17 -7.61
CA LEU A 56 28.09 18.45 -6.57
C LEU A 56 28.67 18.70 -5.15
N GLY A 57 29.95 19.02 -5.02
CA GLY A 57 30.62 19.24 -3.71
C GLY A 57 30.16 20.51 -2.99
N GLN A 58 29.85 21.58 -3.71
CA GLN A 58 29.44 22.86 -3.08
C GLN A 58 27.92 22.95 -2.83
N VAL A 59 27.12 22.20 -3.57
CA VAL A 59 25.65 22.19 -3.39
C VAL A 59 25.21 21.29 -2.22
N HIS A 60 26.09 20.38 -1.76
CA HIS A 60 25.74 19.43 -0.71
C HIS A 60 25.75 20.00 0.71
N ASN A 61 26.54 21.03 1.00
CA ASN A 61 26.72 21.51 2.37
C ASN A 61 25.56 22.33 2.94
N ASN A 62 24.69 22.91 2.12
CA ASN A 62 23.60 23.79 2.61
C ASN A 62 22.21 23.14 2.66
N LYS A 63 22.00 22.02 1.99
CA LYS A 63 20.65 21.41 1.84
C LYS A 63 20.10 20.71 3.08
N PRO A 64 20.88 20.00 3.91
CA PRO A 64 20.37 19.49 5.19
C PRO A 64 19.88 20.62 6.10
N LEU A 65 20.58 21.73 6.09
CA LEU A 65 20.25 22.91 6.88
C LEU A 65 18.92 23.56 6.43
N GLU A 66 18.69 23.66 5.12
CA GLU A 66 17.41 24.17 4.57
C GLU A 66 16.24 23.32 5.00
N LEU A 67 16.39 21.99 5.07
CA LEU A 67 15.35 21.08 5.53
C LEU A 67 15.09 21.21 7.03
N SER A 68 16.11 21.45 7.82
CA SER A 68 16.01 21.56 9.27
C SER A 68 15.31 22.85 9.71
N GLY A 69 15.27 23.86 8.84
CA GLY A 69 14.73 25.19 9.16
C GLY A 69 15.55 25.97 10.19
N LEU A 70 16.75 25.50 10.49
CA LEU A 70 17.72 26.21 11.34
C LEU A 70 18.62 27.09 10.48
N SER A 71 19.07 28.21 11.06
CA SER A 71 20.16 29.00 10.48
C SER A 71 21.51 28.32 10.69
N ILE A 72 22.51 28.70 9.91
CA ILE A 72 23.87 28.20 10.07
C ILE A 72 24.39 28.50 11.50
N SER A 73 24.13 29.69 12.02
CA SER A 73 24.53 30.04 13.39
C SER A 73 23.91 29.14 14.44
N GLN A 74 22.62 28.87 14.34
CA GLN A 74 21.91 27.96 15.25
C GLN A 74 22.45 26.53 15.18
N ALA A 75 22.81 26.04 13.98
CA ALA A 75 23.41 24.72 13.85
C ALA A 75 24.79 24.60 14.55
N TYR A 76 25.57 25.68 14.57
CA TYR A 76 26.84 25.74 15.29
C TYR A 76 26.70 25.91 16.81
N GLU A 77 25.55 26.38 17.30
CA GLU A 77 25.23 26.48 18.74
C GLU A 77 24.87 25.14 19.36
N ILE A 78 24.65 24.09 18.56
CA ILE A 78 24.39 22.76 19.07
C ILE A 78 25.71 22.16 19.60
N GLU A 79 25.82 22.06 20.89
CA GLU A 79 26.96 21.44 21.56
C GLU A 79 26.82 19.92 21.60
N ASP A 80 27.95 19.20 21.51
CA ASP A 80 28.03 17.75 21.71
C ASP A 80 28.49 17.44 23.14
N ASP A 81 28.29 16.19 23.56
CA ASP A 81 28.72 15.65 24.85
C ASP A 81 28.17 16.38 26.10
N GLN A 82 27.07 17.11 25.91
CA GLN A 82 26.30 17.69 27.01
C GLN A 82 25.16 16.72 27.43
N PRO A 83 24.62 16.83 28.65
CA PRO A 83 23.41 16.12 29.01
C PRO A 83 22.25 16.42 28.05
N LEU A 84 21.40 15.43 27.82
CA LEU A 84 20.23 15.61 26.95
C LEU A 84 19.16 16.45 27.68
N ASP A 85 19.01 17.71 27.29
CA ASP A 85 17.90 18.56 27.73
C ASP A 85 16.76 18.48 26.72
N LEU A 86 15.63 17.91 27.11
CA LEU A 86 14.44 17.77 26.25
C LEU A 86 13.67 19.09 26.06
N GLU A 87 13.91 20.10 26.91
CA GLU A 87 13.31 21.44 26.78
C GLU A 87 14.17 22.37 25.92
N ASP A 88 15.28 21.88 25.32
CA ASP A 88 16.12 22.67 24.41
C ASP A 88 15.26 23.27 23.28
N PRO A 89 15.25 24.60 23.10
CA PRO A 89 14.49 25.27 22.04
C PRO A 89 14.77 24.74 20.64
N MET A 90 15.99 24.26 20.38
CA MET A 90 16.37 23.70 19.07
C MET A 90 15.70 22.35 18.84
N ILE A 91 15.57 21.53 19.86
CA ILE A 91 14.81 20.25 19.76
C ILE A 91 13.35 20.57 19.40
N LEU A 92 12.73 21.51 20.09
CA LEU A 92 11.37 21.95 19.79
C LEU A 92 11.21 22.46 18.36
N GLN A 93 12.14 23.29 17.90
CA GLN A 93 12.13 23.82 16.53
C GLN A 93 12.27 22.69 15.49
N LEU A 94 13.21 21.76 15.71
CA LEU A 94 13.42 20.63 14.80
C LEU A 94 12.22 19.67 14.78
N VAL A 95 11.64 19.36 15.91
CA VAL A 95 10.41 18.54 16.01
C VAL A 95 9.24 19.20 15.25
N TYR A 96 9.14 20.54 15.31
CA TYR A 96 8.15 21.27 14.54
C TYR A 96 8.46 21.26 13.04
N GLN A 97 9.71 21.45 12.67
CA GLN A 97 10.13 21.52 11.28
C GLN A 97 10.05 20.18 10.56
N ILE A 98 10.42 19.08 11.23
CA ILE A 98 10.36 17.75 10.62
C ILE A 98 8.94 17.35 10.23
N LYS A 99 7.92 17.81 10.98
CA LYS A 99 6.50 17.65 10.63
C LYS A 99 6.16 18.31 9.29
N LYS A 100 6.79 19.44 8.95
CA LYS A 100 6.56 20.17 7.69
C LYS A 100 7.32 19.57 6.52
N THR A 101 8.40 18.85 6.80
CA THR A 101 9.25 18.26 5.77
C THR A 101 8.56 17.02 5.18
N SER A 102 8.38 17.01 3.85
CA SER A 102 7.71 15.89 3.20
C SER A 102 8.53 14.59 3.32
N PRO A 103 7.90 13.41 3.49
CA PRO A 103 8.61 12.13 3.50
C PRO A 103 9.44 11.91 2.21
N LYS A 104 8.96 12.41 1.06
CA LYS A 104 9.67 12.34 -0.22
C LYS A 104 11.00 13.13 -0.16
N SER A 105 10.98 14.32 0.42
CA SER A 105 12.18 15.14 0.59
C SER A 105 13.18 14.45 1.54
N ARG A 106 12.71 13.94 2.70
CA ARG A 106 13.58 13.22 3.64
C ARG A 106 14.26 12.02 2.97
N ARG A 107 13.51 11.16 2.28
CA ARG A 107 14.07 10.02 1.55
C ARG A 107 15.09 10.43 0.48
N ALA A 108 14.84 11.54 -0.23
CA ALA A 108 15.77 12.03 -1.24
C ALA A 108 17.15 12.39 -0.63
N TYR A 109 17.14 12.95 0.60
CA TYR A 109 18.38 13.29 1.32
C TYR A 109 18.95 12.11 2.11
N GLY A 110 18.13 11.24 2.67
CA GLY A 110 18.58 10.03 3.36
C GLY A 110 19.42 9.09 2.50
N LYS A 111 19.34 9.20 1.17
CA LYS A 111 20.23 8.44 0.26
C LYS A 111 21.70 8.73 0.47
N TYR A 112 22.06 9.94 0.87
CA TYR A 112 23.45 10.35 1.05
C TYR A 112 24.06 9.82 2.35
N SER A 113 23.25 9.46 3.33
CA SER A 113 23.72 8.88 4.59
C SER A 113 23.78 7.36 4.58
N LYS A 114 23.33 6.69 3.49
CA LYS A 114 23.24 5.21 3.44
C LYS A 114 24.57 4.51 3.60
N ASP A 115 25.62 5.07 3.03
CA ASP A 115 26.95 4.46 3.01
C ASP A 115 27.81 4.84 4.24
N LEU A 116 27.28 5.74 5.11
CA LEU A 116 27.98 6.14 6.34
C LEU A 116 27.84 5.05 7.39
N THR A 117 28.93 4.71 8.07
CA THR A 117 28.88 3.81 9.24
C THR A 117 28.43 4.55 10.50
N TRP A 118 28.01 3.81 11.52
CA TRP A 118 27.65 4.39 12.82
C TRP A 118 28.84 5.09 13.48
N ASP A 119 30.03 4.53 13.33
CA ASP A 119 31.26 5.13 13.85
C ASP A 119 31.64 6.43 13.13
N GLN A 120 31.39 6.53 11.83
CA GLN A 120 31.56 7.78 11.10
C GLN A 120 30.55 8.85 11.57
N LEU A 121 29.28 8.48 11.75
CA LEU A 121 28.27 9.40 12.29
C LEU A 121 28.64 9.88 13.70
N LYS A 122 29.25 9.02 14.54
CA LYS A 122 29.64 9.34 15.90
C LYS A 122 30.94 10.16 15.97
N SER A 123 31.94 9.79 15.20
CA SER A 123 33.27 10.43 15.25
C SER A 123 33.33 11.77 14.52
N LYS A 124 32.49 11.97 13.50
CA LYS A 124 32.43 13.19 12.66
C LYS A 124 31.06 13.84 12.72
N ILE A 125 30.48 13.92 13.91
CA ILE A 125 29.12 14.41 14.07
C ILE A 125 28.92 15.83 13.55
N GLU A 126 29.94 16.68 13.69
CA GLU A 126 29.95 18.06 13.20
C GLU A 126 29.72 18.14 11.68
N ASP A 127 30.30 17.18 10.91
CA ASP A 127 30.16 17.10 9.45
C ASP A 127 28.78 16.60 9.04
N TYR A 128 28.12 15.79 9.86
CA TYR A 128 26.85 15.11 9.56
C TYR A 128 25.66 15.62 10.35
N ARG A 129 25.85 16.65 11.17
CA ARG A 129 24.80 17.28 11.95
C ARG A 129 23.67 17.76 11.04
N LEU A 130 22.42 17.51 11.43
CA LEU A 130 21.20 17.79 10.67
C LEU A 130 21.06 17.04 9.34
N TRP A 131 21.96 16.10 9.06
CA TRP A 131 21.75 15.21 7.93
C TRP A 131 20.54 14.31 8.19
N VAL A 132 19.82 13.99 7.13
CA VAL A 132 18.73 13.00 7.19
C VAL A 132 19.38 11.61 7.18
N VAL A 133 19.08 10.85 8.22
CA VAL A 133 19.53 9.46 8.37
C VAL A 133 18.33 8.56 8.31
N ASP A 134 18.38 7.55 7.42
CA ASP A 134 17.34 6.52 7.25
C ASP A 134 17.98 5.16 7.59
N ARG A 135 17.63 4.60 8.75
CA ARG A 135 18.22 3.38 9.32
C ARG A 135 17.19 2.53 10.04
N LYS A 136 17.48 1.24 10.11
CA LYS A 136 16.77 0.30 10.99
C LYS A 136 17.55 0.14 12.29
N VAL A 137 16.84 0.13 13.41
CA VAL A 137 17.40 -0.01 14.75
C VAL A 137 16.46 -0.83 15.62
N ARG A 138 16.90 -1.28 16.78
CA ARG A 138 16.06 -2.00 17.75
C ARG A 138 15.63 -1.08 18.87
N LEU A 139 14.34 -0.96 19.05
CA LEU A 139 13.71 -0.18 20.11
C LEU A 139 13.72 -0.98 21.40
N LYS A 140 14.24 -0.40 22.48
CA LYS A 140 14.32 -1.03 23.81
C LYS A 140 13.30 -0.46 24.81
N LYS A 141 12.96 0.81 24.70
CA LYS A 141 11.99 1.47 25.59
C LYS A 141 11.45 2.73 24.91
N ILE A 142 10.17 3.04 25.16
CA ILE A 142 9.56 4.31 24.81
C ILE A 142 9.08 4.97 26.09
N THR A 143 9.44 6.24 26.28
CA THR A 143 8.85 7.11 27.30
C THR A 143 8.23 8.31 26.63
N LYS A 144 7.25 8.96 27.29
CA LYS A 144 6.61 10.16 26.76
C LYS A 144 6.99 11.36 27.61
N HIS A 145 7.66 12.31 27.01
CA HIS A 145 7.95 13.60 27.60
C HIS A 145 6.95 14.65 27.11
N ARG A 146 6.40 15.44 28.05
CA ARG A 146 5.56 16.61 27.74
C ARG A 146 6.37 17.86 27.99
N PHE A 147 6.40 18.74 27.02
CA PHE A 147 7.09 20.03 27.17
C PHE A 147 6.39 20.88 28.20
N ALA A 148 7.18 21.41 29.15
CA ALA A 148 6.67 22.30 30.20
C ALA A 148 6.20 23.64 29.64
N SER A 149 6.87 24.09 28.55
CA SER A 149 6.57 25.35 27.84
C SER A 149 5.37 25.26 26.88
N ALA A 150 4.78 24.06 26.67
CA ALA A 150 3.72 23.88 25.67
C ALA A 150 2.40 24.50 26.12
N GLU A 151 1.97 25.55 25.43
CA GLU A 151 0.68 26.21 25.65
C GLU A 151 -0.50 25.41 25.04
N GLN A 152 -1.72 25.79 25.49
CA GLN A 152 -2.95 25.18 24.96
C GLN A 152 -3.19 25.67 23.51
N GLY A 153 -2.70 24.96 22.55
CA GLY A 153 -2.79 25.33 21.12
C GLY A 153 -1.51 25.02 20.34
N ASP A 154 -0.43 24.76 21.04
CA ASP A 154 0.82 24.42 20.40
C ASP A 154 0.68 23.14 19.55
N PRO A 155 1.25 23.13 18.34
CA PRO A 155 1.16 22.02 17.43
C PRO A 155 1.97 20.79 17.89
N VAL A 156 2.90 20.98 18.84
CA VAL A 156 3.75 19.95 19.45
C VAL A 156 3.71 20.10 20.94
N LYS A 157 3.06 19.18 21.63
CA LYS A 157 2.91 19.20 23.10
C LYS A 157 3.92 18.34 23.84
N GLY A 158 4.76 17.63 23.13
CA GLY A 158 5.74 16.72 23.69
C GLY A 158 6.30 15.79 22.63
N VAL A 159 7.25 14.97 23.05
CA VAL A 159 7.92 13.97 22.21
C VAL A 159 7.89 12.59 22.88
N PHE A 160 8.04 11.56 22.09
CA PHE A 160 8.36 10.22 22.53
C PHE A 160 9.88 10.07 22.52
N VAL A 161 10.45 9.72 23.65
CA VAL A 161 11.87 9.41 23.79
C VAL A 161 12.01 7.91 23.64
N CYS A 162 12.62 7.49 22.54
CA CYS A 162 12.83 6.10 22.19
C CYS A 162 14.28 5.73 22.45
N HIS A 163 14.51 4.88 23.43
CA HIS A 163 15.84 4.29 23.70
C HIS A 163 16.00 3.11 22.74
N CYS A 164 17.03 3.17 21.92
CA CYS A 164 17.26 2.20 20.86
C CYS A 164 18.70 1.69 20.89
N GLU A 165 18.93 0.62 20.13
CA GLU A 165 20.25 0.09 19.84
C GLU A 165 20.41 -0.10 18.32
N ASN A 166 21.61 0.19 17.82
CA ASN A 166 21.95 -0.13 16.44
C ASN A 166 22.31 -1.63 16.28
N GLU A 167 22.71 -2.02 15.08
CA GLU A 167 23.13 -3.40 14.76
C GLU A 167 24.38 -3.89 15.53
N HIS A 168 25.15 -2.95 16.08
CA HIS A 168 26.34 -3.21 16.91
C HIS A 168 26.02 -3.12 18.41
N GLN A 169 24.74 -3.10 18.79
CA GLN A 169 24.27 -2.93 20.18
C GLN A 169 24.71 -1.61 20.85
N GLN A 170 25.12 -0.62 20.06
CA GLN A 170 25.45 0.69 20.58
C GLN A 170 24.15 1.46 20.87
N PRO A 171 24.06 2.12 22.04
CA PRO A 171 22.86 2.86 22.42
C PRO A 171 22.69 4.12 21.56
N LEU A 172 21.45 4.45 21.26
CA LEU A 172 21.04 5.69 20.63
C LEU A 172 19.66 6.14 21.12
N VAL A 173 19.38 7.44 21.01
CA VAL A 173 18.10 8.03 21.38
C VAL A 173 17.41 8.60 20.15
N VAL A 174 16.15 8.27 19.99
CA VAL A 174 15.32 8.82 18.93
C VAL A 174 14.17 9.63 19.56
N LEU A 175 14.17 10.93 19.30
CA LEU A 175 13.09 11.84 19.70
C LEU A 175 12.04 11.86 18.59
N SER A 176 10.91 11.27 18.85
CA SER A 176 9.84 11.13 17.85
C SER A 176 8.60 11.94 18.23
N ARG A 177 8.02 12.63 17.26
CA ARG A 177 6.74 13.32 17.45
C ARG A 177 5.58 12.35 17.65
N SER A 178 5.65 11.18 17.02
CA SER A 178 4.62 10.15 17.14
C SER A 178 5.20 8.74 17.15
N ALA A 179 4.58 7.87 17.94
CA ALA A 179 4.90 6.45 18.03
C ALA A 179 3.67 5.60 17.71
N PRO A 180 3.85 4.37 17.19
CA PRO A 180 2.75 3.43 16.98
C PRO A 180 1.98 3.15 18.26
N ARG A 181 0.64 3.19 18.20
CA ARG A 181 -0.23 3.02 19.39
C ARG A 181 -0.15 1.63 20.01
N SER A 182 0.21 0.65 19.22
CA SER A 182 0.38 -0.73 19.69
C SER A 182 1.64 -0.94 20.52
N LEU A 183 2.58 0.00 20.50
CA LEU A 183 3.78 -0.08 21.33
C LEU A 183 3.51 0.49 22.71
N PRO A 184 3.66 -0.32 23.79
CA PRO A 184 3.42 0.14 25.15
C PRO A 184 4.51 1.14 25.59
N LEU A 185 4.12 2.10 26.42
CA LEU A 185 5.03 3.06 27.02
C LEU A 185 5.62 2.49 28.31
N ASP A 186 6.81 2.98 28.68
CA ASP A 186 7.50 2.72 29.95
C ASP A 186 7.77 1.23 30.24
N THR A 187 7.74 0.40 29.21
CA THR A 187 8.04 -1.03 29.30
C THR A 187 9.27 -1.39 28.48
N GLN A 188 9.92 -2.49 28.88
CA GLN A 188 11.02 -3.05 28.09
C GLN A 188 10.48 -3.65 26.80
N LEU A 189 11.12 -3.34 25.69
CA LEU A 189 10.78 -3.78 24.35
C LEU A 189 12.03 -4.41 23.69
N ASP A 190 11.79 -5.07 22.58
CA ASP A 190 12.85 -5.47 21.63
C ASP A 190 12.24 -5.54 20.22
N GLU A 191 11.94 -4.37 19.66
CA GLU A 191 11.19 -4.25 18.41
C GLU A 191 12.03 -3.60 17.31
N PRO A 192 12.03 -4.16 16.09
CA PRO A 192 12.65 -3.49 14.95
C PRO A 192 11.85 -2.26 14.56
N ILE A 193 12.54 -1.12 14.49
CA ILE A 193 11.96 0.13 14.01
C ILE A 193 12.82 0.75 12.92
N SER A 194 12.25 1.67 12.14
CA SER A 194 13.03 2.57 11.30
C SER A 194 12.98 3.98 11.88
N LEU A 195 14.11 4.66 11.77
CA LEU A 195 14.22 6.09 11.94
C LEU A 195 14.45 6.75 10.57
N ASP A 196 13.72 7.82 10.29
CA ASP A 196 13.87 8.68 9.12
C ASP A 196 13.82 10.13 9.60
N GLY A 197 15.00 10.70 9.90
CA GLY A 197 15.06 12.02 10.50
C GLY A 197 16.44 12.61 10.62
N PHE A 198 16.55 13.73 11.34
CA PHE A 198 17.79 14.49 11.51
C PHE A 198 18.69 13.90 12.58
N LEU A 199 19.97 13.75 12.29
CA LEU A 199 20.99 13.58 13.31
C LEU A 199 21.19 14.90 14.05
N PHE A 200 20.86 14.92 15.33
CA PHE A 200 20.88 16.16 16.11
C PHE A 200 22.24 16.42 16.75
N SER A 201 22.66 15.55 17.69
CA SER A 201 23.89 15.71 18.46
C SER A 201 24.32 14.39 19.07
N ARG A 202 25.48 14.40 19.68
CA ARG A 202 25.98 13.36 20.59
C ARG A 202 25.76 13.84 22.02
N ARG A 203 25.13 13.04 22.87
CA ARG A 203 24.74 13.44 24.23
C ARG A 203 25.14 12.36 25.25
N HIS A 204 25.36 12.77 26.47
CA HIS A 204 25.44 11.85 27.61
C HIS A 204 24.03 11.57 28.14
N LEU A 205 23.70 10.29 28.31
CA LEU A 205 22.49 9.90 29.01
C LEU A 205 22.82 9.91 30.52
N SER A 206 22.31 10.89 31.26
CA SER A 206 22.38 10.84 32.72
C SER A 206 21.54 9.63 33.17
N THR A 207 22.19 8.63 33.76
CA THR A 207 21.49 7.57 34.47
C THR A 207 20.81 8.20 35.68
N HIS A 208 19.51 8.19 35.68
CA HIS A 208 18.62 8.85 36.68
C HIS A 208 18.73 8.24 38.08
N ASN A 209 19.89 7.72 38.51
CA ASN A 209 20.12 7.18 39.84
C ASN A 209 20.69 8.21 40.83
N ASP A 210 21.12 9.39 40.35
CA ASP A 210 21.83 10.35 41.22
C ASP A 210 20.91 11.35 41.93
N ALA A 211 19.60 11.39 41.57
CA ALA A 211 18.68 12.36 42.19
C ALA A 211 18.19 12.00 43.58
N ASN A 212 18.43 10.78 44.10
CA ASN A 212 17.96 10.32 45.41
C ASN A 212 19.05 10.19 46.46
N GLN A 213 20.32 10.54 46.21
CA GLN A 213 21.39 10.46 47.19
C GLN A 213 21.78 11.79 47.83
N SER A 214 21.18 12.93 47.48
CA SER A 214 21.54 14.24 48.06
C SER A 214 20.61 14.73 49.19
N ALA A 215 19.80 13.86 49.80
CA ALA A 215 18.99 14.25 50.95
C ALA A 215 19.26 13.33 52.16
N GLY A 216 20.38 13.47 52.80
CA GLY A 216 20.64 12.83 54.08
C GLY A 216 22.10 12.40 54.31
N ASP A 217 22.99 13.25 54.63
CA ASP A 217 23.83 13.18 55.82
C ASP A 217 24.93 14.26 55.78
N ALA A 218 24.83 15.20 56.71
CA ALA A 218 25.89 16.15 56.97
C ALA A 218 26.84 15.46 57.97
N GLY A 219 27.97 14.92 57.49
CA GLY A 219 28.97 14.26 58.34
C GLY A 219 30.34 14.19 57.72
N THR A 220 31.20 15.10 58.21
CA THR A 220 32.66 15.06 58.27
C THR A 220 33.49 14.89 56.97
N ALA A 221 34.18 15.99 56.71
CA ALA A 221 35.36 16.05 55.84
C ALA A 221 36.46 15.11 56.39
N ASP A 222 37.01 14.27 55.49
CA ASP A 222 38.44 14.02 55.44
C ASP A 222 38.82 13.37 54.09
N ASP A 223 39.87 13.93 53.52
CA ASP A 223 40.65 13.56 52.39
C ASP A 223 40.60 12.09 51.94
N VAL A 224 40.14 11.82 50.73
CA VAL A 224 40.77 10.88 49.79
C VAL A 224 40.59 11.42 48.35
N LEU A 225 41.62 11.97 47.78
CA LEU A 225 41.78 12.12 46.33
C LEU A 225 41.84 10.71 45.70
N GLU A 226 40.70 10.11 45.47
CA GLU A 226 40.59 9.03 44.47
C GLU A 226 40.21 9.68 43.13
N ASP A 227 41.22 9.65 42.22
CA ASP A 227 40.99 9.77 40.80
C ASP A 227 39.94 8.73 40.39
N ALA A 228 38.71 9.06 40.56
CA ALA A 228 37.60 8.35 39.95
C ALA A 228 37.77 8.54 38.45
N ASP A 229 38.47 7.58 37.86
CA ASP A 229 38.44 7.27 36.46
C ASP A 229 36.98 7.45 36.00
N HIS A 230 36.70 8.57 35.32
CA HIS A 230 35.42 8.84 34.72
C HIS A 230 35.23 7.79 33.64
N SER A 231 34.85 6.59 34.11
CA SER A 231 34.47 5.47 33.24
C SER A 231 33.51 5.98 32.20
N ASP A 232 33.95 6.06 30.98
CA ASP A 232 33.33 6.22 29.68
C ASP A 232 31.78 6.27 29.77
N ALA A 233 31.21 7.39 30.23
CA ALA A 233 29.82 7.68 30.06
C ALA A 233 29.56 7.69 28.56
N SER A 234 29.11 6.54 28.03
CA SER A 234 29.09 6.28 26.59
C SER A 234 28.24 7.33 25.94
N SER A 235 28.87 8.24 25.21
CA SER A 235 28.20 9.26 24.46
C SER A 235 27.26 8.61 23.41
N THR A 236 26.03 9.05 23.35
CA THR A 236 24.90 8.47 22.60
C THR A 236 24.45 9.42 21.49
N LEU A 237 24.25 8.91 20.30
CA LEU A 237 23.68 9.70 19.19
C LEU A 237 22.20 9.98 19.42
N VAL A 238 21.79 11.21 19.17
CA VAL A 238 20.39 11.67 19.28
C VAL A 238 19.86 12.02 17.90
N PHE A 239 18.71 11.44 17.57
CA PHE A 239 18.00 11.67 16.31
C PHE A 239 16.64 12.31 16.57
N ILE A 240 16.19 13.17 15.65
CA ILE A 240 14.86 13.77 15.69
C ILE A 240 14.09 13.30 14.47
N VAL A 241 12.97 12.61 14.70
CA VAL A 241 12.12 12.01 13.65
C VAL A 241 10.68 12.48 13.75
N ASP A 242 9.98 12.52 12.64
CA ASP A 242 8.52 12.80 12.65
C ASP A 242 7.75 11.64 13.29
N ARG A 243 8.12 10.43 12.93
CA ARG A 243 7.57 9.19 13.50
C ARG A 243 8.57 8.04 13.37
N ILE A 244 8.50 7.08 14.24
CA ILE A 244 9.19 5.81 14.08
C ILE A 244 8.33 4.85 13.26
N GLY A 245 8.93 4.15 12.28
CA GLY A 245 8.29 3.03 11.60
C GLY A 245 8.44 1.76 12.44
N TRP A 246 7.43 0.89 12.46
CA TRP A 246 7.44 -0.35 13.23
C TRP A 246 7.29 -1.58 12.34
N TYR A 247 8.22 -2.53 12.48
CA TYR A 247 8.32 -3.74 11.64
C TYR A 247 8.44 -4.97 12.53
N PRO A 248 7.35 -5.45 13.16
CA PRO A 248 7.41 -6.57 14.08
C PRO A 248 8.02 -7.80 13.42
N ASP A 249 8.94 -8.47 14.13
CA ASP A 249 9.63 -9.69 13.70
C ASP A 249 9.24 -10.92 14.54
N GLN A 250 8.45 -10.72 15.61
CA GLN A 250 7.98 -11.75 16.51
C GLN A 250 6.49 -11.57 16.84
N ILE A 251 5.80 -12.68 17.08
CA ILE A 251 4.41 -12.66 17.53
C ILE A 251 4.39 -12.38 19.03
N VAL A 252 3.80 -11.25 19.40
CA VAL A 252 3.54 -10.88 20.78
C VAL A 252 2.04 -10.61 20.94
N PRO A 253 1.26 -11.51 21.57
CA PRO A 253 -0.21 -11.47 21.53
C PRO A 253 -0.86 -10.14 21.92
N SER A 254 -0.17 -9.34 22.76
CA SER A 254 -0.66 -8.02 23.19
C SER A 254 -0.51 -6.91 22.14
N ARG A 255 0.31 -7.10 21.07
CA ARG A 255 0.63 -6.04 20.12
C ARG A 255 0.82 -6.48 18.67
N SER A 256 1.24 -7.72 18.43
CA SER A 256 1.49 -8.24 17.07
C SER A 256 0.91 -9.64 16.90
N ASN A 257 0.47 -9.94 15.69
CA ASN A 257 -0.01 -11.25 15.28
C ASN A 257 0.78 -11.73 14.05
N GLU A 258 0.48 -12.92 13.57
CA GLU A 258 1.11 -13.53 12.40
C GLU A 258 1.08 -12.60 11.17
N SER A 259 -0.05 -11.97 10.90
CA SER A 259 -0.22 -11.04 9.76
C SER A 259 0.69 -9.83 9.87
N PHE A 260 0.82 -9.26 11.08
CA PHE A 260 1.68 -8.09 11.32
C PHE A 260 3.15 -8.44 11.18
N VAL A 261 3.54 -9.62 11.67
CA VAL A 261 4.93 -10.11 11.52
C VAL A 261 5.25 -10.34 10.05
N ALA A 262 4.38 -11.01 9.30
CA ALA A 262 4.58 -11.23 7.88
C ALA A 262 4.70 -9.91 7.09
N LEU A 263 3.80 -8.97 7.33
CA LEU A 263 3.85 -7.64 6.71
C LEU A 263 5.09 -6.85 7.13
N GLY A 264 5.48 -6.90 8.42
CA GLY A 264 6.69 -6.24 8.93
C GLY A 264 7.97 -6.76 8.29
N GLN A 265 8.11 -8.09 8.19
CA GLN A 265 9.20 -8.75 7.48
C GLN A 265 9.20 -8.44 5.99
N ALA A 266 8.04 -8.29 5.39
CA ALA A 266 7.88 -7.80 4.02
C ALA A 266 8.15 -6.29 3.87
N GLY A 267 8.55 -5.58 4.93
CA GLY A 267 8.92 -4.17 4.91
C GLY A 267 7.74 -3.21 4.88
N VAL A 268 6.59 -3.61 5.42
CA VAL A 268 5.44 -2.73 5.67
C VAL A 268 5.57 -2.17 7.08
N ASP A 269 5.50 -0.87 7.20
CA ASP A 269 5.43 -0.20 8.48
C ASP A 269 4.03 -0.32 9.08
N ILE A 270 3.90 -1.20 10.06
CA ILE A 270 2.62 -1.49 10.75
C ILE A 270 2.08 -0.26 11.49
N GLY A 271 2.96 0.63 11.97
CA GLY A 271 2.53 1.88 12.60
C GLY A 271 1.73 2.82 11.69
N LEU A 272 1.81 2.65 10.37
CA LEU A 272 0.97 3.39 9.41
C LEU A 272 -0.50 3.00 9.48
N LEU A 273 -0.83 1.81 9.98
CA LEU A 273 -2.21 1.38 10.14
C LEU A 273 -2.97 2.23 11.15
N ASP A 274 -2.30 2.94 12.04
CA ASP A 274 -2.94 3.89 12.95
C ASP A 274 -3.61 5.04 12.20
N PHE A 275 -2.93 5.59 11.17
CA PHE A 275 -3.52 6.60 10.29
C PHE A 275 -4.67 6.05 9.46
N VAL A 276 -4.54 4.80 9.01
CA VAL A 276 -5.60 4.11 8.27
C VAL A 276 -6.85 3.95 9.14
N ARG A 277 -6.70 3.59 10.40
CA ARG A 277 -7.81 3.50 11.38
C ARG A 277 -8.52 4.84 11.59
N GLU A 278 -7.77 5.94 11.68
CA GLU A 278 -8.32 7.30 11.83
C GLU A 278 -9.12 7.77 10.62
N ASN A 279 -8.74 7.32 9.43
CA ASN A 279 -9.37 7.68 8.16
C ASN A 279 -10.37 6.62 7.65
N ASN A 280 -10.75 5.65 8.48
CA ASN A 280 -11.67 4.60 8.11
C ASN A 280 -13.01 5.14 7.58
N ALA A 281 -13.58 4.48 6.57
CA ALA A 281 -14.83 4.85 5.90
C ALA A 281 -14.84 6.25 5.24
N ARG A 282 -13.66 6.83 4.95
CA ARG A 282 -13.49 8.06 4.15
C ARG A 282 -13.00 7.72 2.73
N LYS A 283 -12.99 8.70 1.84
CA LYS A 283 -12.29 8.58 0.54
C LYS A 283 -10.81 8.27 0.79
N LEU A 284 -10.20 7.48 -0.07
CA LEU A 284 -8.76 7.28 -0.05
C LEU A 284 -8.09 8.62 -0.36
N GLY A 285 -7.28 9.11 0.57
CA GLY A 285 -6.67 10.42 0.49
C GLY A 285 -5.15 10.35 0.53
N HIS A 286 -4.51 11.51 0.42
CA HIS A 286 -3.04 11.62 0.46
C HIS A 286 -2.44 11.09 1.77
N ALA A 287 -3.15 11.25 2.89
CA ALA A 287 -2.71 10.75 4.20
C ALA A 287 -2.58 9.22 4.27
N ASP A 288 -3.41 8.50 3.50
CA ASP A 288 -3.43 7.04 3.49
C ASP A 288 -2.54 6.44 2.40
N SER A 289 -2.09 7.25 1.44
CA SER A 289 -1.41 6.78 0.23
C SER A 289 -0.11 6.06 0.54
N GLU A 290 0.65 6.51 1.53
CA GLU A 290 1.90 5.87 1.93
C GLU A 290 1.63 4.46 2.48
N ALA A 291 0.65 4.31 3.40
CA ALA A 291 0.24 3.01 3.94
C ALA A 291 -0.27 2.08 2.83
N PHE A 292 -1.09 2.60 1.92
CA PHE A 292 -1.65 1.84 0.81
C PHE A 292 -0.57 1.30 -0.13
N TYR A 293 0.38 2.15 -0.54
CA TYR A 293 1.45 1.73 -1.42
C TYR A 293 2.45 0.80 -0.73
N GLN A 294 2.76 1.02 0.55
CA GLN A 294 3.59 0.09 1.29
C GLN A 294 2.93 -1.29 1.43
N MET A 295 1.62 -1.35 1.66
CA MET A 295 0.87 -2.61 1.69
C MET A 295 0.91 -3.32 0.34
N ILE A 296 0.68 -2.63 -0.78
CA ILE A 296 0.79 -3.24 -2.13
C ILE A 296 2.20 -3.81 -2.34
N GLY A 297 3.23 -3.03 -2.04
CA GLY A 297 4.62 -3.47 -2.17
C GLY A 297 4.98 -4.62 -1.24
N GLY A 298 4.49 -4.60 0.00
CA GLY A 298 4.68 -5.66 0.99
C GLY A 298 4.03 -6.97 0.56
N VAL A 299 2.77 -6.91 0.14
CA VAL A 299 2.03 -8.07 -0.36
C VAL A 299 2.68 -8.65 -1.62
N ASN A 300 3.22 -7.79 -2.49
CA ASN A 300 4.01 -8.25 -3.65
C ASN A 300 5.28 -9.02 -3.22
N ARG A 301 5.98 -8.56 -2.18
CA ARG A 301 7.17 -9.25 -1.66
C ARG A 301 6.86 -10.55 -0.93
N LEU A 302 5.71 -10.63 -0.25
CA LEU A 302 5.24 -11.89 0.36
C LEU A 302 4.95 -12.97 -0.67
N GLY A 303 4.52 -12.57 -1.87
CA GLY A 303 4.17 -13.52 -2.92
C GLY A 303 2.79 -14.17 -2.73
N GLN A 304 2.51 -15.16 -3.57
CA GLN A 304 1.23 -15.89 -3.56
C GLN A 304 1.21 -17.01 -2.53
N ASP A 305 2.38 -17.55 -2.16
CA ASP A 305 2.50 -18.74 -1.33
C ASP A 305 2.48 -18.45 0.18
N ALA A 306 2.20 -17.21 0.57
CA ALA A 306 2.05 -16.83 1.97
C ALA A 306 0.76 -17.44 2.53
N GLU A 307 0.90 -18.48 3.37
CA GLU A 307 -0.20 -19.11 4.07
C GLU A 307 -0.35 -18.53 5.48
N PHE A 308 -1.58 -18.35 5.93
CA PHE A 308 -1.94 -17.90 7.27
C PHE A 308 -2.86 -18.93 7.91
N GLU A 309 -2.57 -19.29 9.16
CA GLU A 309 -3.33 -20.34 9.86
C GLU A 309 -4.81 -19.98 10.04
N ASN A 310 -5.10 -18.73 10.36
CA ASN A 310 -6.45 -18.27 10.70
C ASN A 310 -6.83 -16.99 9.95
N PRO A 311 -6.97 -17.02 8.62
CA PRO A 311 -7.42 -15.85 7.88
C PRO A 311 -8.88 -15.51 8.23
N ILE A 312 -9.16 -14.24 8.46
CA ILE A 312 -10.51 -13.77 8.78
C ILE A 312 -11.41 -13.77 7.53
N GLY A 313 -12.69 -14.07 7.73
CA GLY A 313 -13.70 -14.02 6.69
C GLY A 313 -14.33 -12.63 6.52
N PHE A 314 -15.17 -12.49 5.49
CA PHE A 314 -15.93 -11.27 5.24
C PHE A 314 -16.81 -10.86 6.44
N VAL A 315 -17.45 -11.83 7.08
CA VAL A 315 -18.35 -11.59 8.22
C VAL A 315 -17.58 -11.00 9.42
N ASP A 316 -16.36 -11.46 9.66
CA ASP A 316 -15.52 -10.98 10.75
C ASP A 316 -15.07 -9.53 10.51
N ILE A 317 -14.74 -9.18 9.26
CA ILE A 317 -14.44 -7.81 8.87
C ILE A 317 -15.64 -6.89 9.12
N MET A 318 -16.85 -7.35 8.79
CA MET A 318 -18.06 -6.55 8.95
C MET A 318 -18.45 -6.37 10.43
N LYS A 319 -18.22 -7.38 11.28
CA LYS A 319 -18.55 -7.34 12.70
C LYS A 319 -17.59 -6.43 13.49
N ASP A 320 -16.30 -6.56 13.27
CA ASP A 320 -15.27 -5.79 13.99
C ASP A 320 -14.14 -5.35 13.06
N SER A 321 -14.39 -4.30 12.31
CA SER A 321 -13.36 -3.74 11.44
C SER A 321 -12.22 -3.09 12.20
N LYS A 322 -12.44 -2.61 13.44
CA LYS A 322 -11.42 -1.85 14.16
C LYS A 322 -10.25 -2.72 14.61
N SER A 323 -10.52 -3.97 14.96
CA SER A 323 -9.50 -4.94 15.38
C SER A 323 -8.83 -5.63 14.18
N ASN A 324 -9.42 -5.54 12.99
CA ASN A 324 -9.04 -6.37 11.84
C ASN A 324 -8.16 -5.68 10.80
N PHE A 325 -7.75 -4.41 11.00
CA PHE A 325 -6.85 -3.73 10.08
C PHE A 325 -5.50 -4.46 9.99
N GLY A 326 -5.09 -4.79 8.77
CA GLY A 326 -3.84 -5.48 8.49
C GLY A 326 -3.89 -7.00 8.72
N ASN A 327 -5.01 -7.56 9.17
CA ASN A 327 -5.15 -9.01 9.31
C ASN A 327 -5.31 -9.70 7.95
N ALA A 328 -4.71 -10.89 7.86
CA ALA A 328 -4.88 -11.76 6.71
C ALA A 328 -6.36 -12.17 6.58
N THR A 329 -6.86 -12.19 5.36
CA THR A 329 -8.26 -12.48 5.05
C THR A 329 -8.37 -13.42 3.86
N ARG A 330 -9.37 -14.32 3.91
CA ARG A 330 -9.71 -15.26 2.83
C ARG A 330 -11.17 -15.08 2.44
N ILE A 331 -11.41 -14.66 1.19
CA ILE A 331 -12.75 -14.34 0.71
C ILE A 331 -13.00 -14.96 -0.66
N LYS A 332 -14.14 -15.64 -0.81
CA LYS A 332 -14.66 -16.10 -2.10
C LYS A 332 -15.69 -15.12 -2.63
N GLY A 333 -15.64 -14.84 -3.92
CA GLY A 333 -16.62 -13.95 -4.54
C GLY A 333 -16.63 -14.00 -6.06
N VAL A 334 -17.64 -13.35 -6.62
CA VAL A 334 -17.81 -13.21 -8.08
C VAL A 334 -17.35 -11.81 -8.49
N VAL A 335 -16.41 -11.75 -9.44
CA VAL A 335 -15.92 -10.49 -10.01
C VAL A 335 -17.02 -9.80 -10.82
N ARG A 336 -17.16 -8.50 -10.63
CA ARG A 336 -18.09 -7.67 -11.42
C ARG A 336 -17.35 -6.72 -12.34
N THR A 337 -16.30 -6.12 -11.85
CA THR A 337 -15.45 -5.21 -12.62
C THR A 337 -14.00 -5.46 -12.29
N CYS A 338 -13.15 -5.24 -13.27
CA CYS A 338 -11.71 -5.26 -13.12
C CYS A 338 -11.13 -4.07 -13.89
N ALA A 339 -10.32 -3.28 -13.23
CA ALA A 339 -9.62 -2.15 -13.83
C ALA A 339 -8.12 -2.21 -13.55
N GLU A 340 -7.32 -1.90 -14.53
CA GLU A 340 -5.87 -1.73 -14.38
C GLU A 340 -5.59 -0.28 -13.95
N ILE A 341 -4.81 -0.11 -12.90
CA ILE A 341 -4.45 1.19 -12.33
C ILE A 341 -2.92 1.33 -12.36
N SER A 342 -2.43 2.29 -13.12
CA SER A 342 -1.01 2.65 -13.13
C SER A 342 -0.66 3.53 -11.95
N ILE A 343 0.53 3.34 -11.36
CA ILE A 343 1.05 4.17 -10.28
C ILE A 343 1.69 5.42 -10.90
N PRO A 344 1.13 6.62 -10.66
CA PRO A 344 1.53 7.82 -11.40
C PRO A 344 2.88 8.40 -10.96
N ASP A 345 3.33 8.12 -9.73
CA ASP A 345 4.64 8.60 -9.23
C ASP A 345 5.72 7.53 -9.43
N PRO A 346 6.71 7.77 -10.34
CA PRO A 346 7.77 6.80 -10.62
C PRO A 346 8.65 6.47 -9.39
N GLU A 347 8.81 7.43 -8.46
CA GLU A 347 9.57 7.19 -7.20
C GLU A 347 8.83 6.17 -6.34
N VAL A 348 7.52 6.31 -6.19
CA VAL A 348 6.68 5.36 -5.46
C VAL A 348 6.72 3.99 -6.14
N ALA A 349 6.52 3.94 -7.45
CA ALA A 349 6.53 2.70 -8.23
C ALA A 349 7.86 1.94 -8.09
N SER A 350 8.99 2.66 -8.21
CA SER A 350 10.33 2.09 -8.04
C SER A 350 10.56 1.55 -6.62
N ARG A 351 10.11 2.29 -5.59
CA ARG A 351 10.31 1.95 -4.18
C ARG A 351 9.53 0.69 -3.78
N ILE A 352 8.30 0.54 -4.26
CA ILE A 352 7.48 -0.62 -3.93
C ILE A 352 7.68 -1.79 -4.90
N GLY A 353 8.38 -1.60 -6.00
CA GLY A 353 8.63 -2.61 -7.02
C GLY A 353 7.40 -2.96 -7.87
N VAL A 354 6.41 -2.04 -7.94
CA VAL A 354 5.13 -2.26 -8.63
C VAL A 354 4.79 -1.05 -9.50
N LEU A 355 4.65 -1.25 -10.80
CA LEU A 355 4.30 -0.18 -11.75
C LEU A 355 2.78 0.02 -11.87
N LYS A 356 2.02 -1.05 -11.68
CA LYS A 356 0.56 -1.07 -11.81
C LYS A 356 -0.04 -2.13 -10.89
N TYR A 357 -1.31 -1.97 -10.56
CA TYR A 357 -2.10 -2.95 -9.83
C TYR A 357 -3.50 -3.04 -10.47
N TYR A 358 -4.23 -4.09 -10.13
CA TYR A 358 -5.60 -4.29 -10.59
C TYR A 358 -6.58 -4.03 -9.45
N GLN A 359 -7.60 -3.25 -9.74
CA GLN A 359 -8.72 -3.02 -8.84
C GLN A 359 -9.92 -3.85 -9.31
N LEU A 360 -10.36 -4.76 -8.45
CA LEU A 360 -11.54 -5.57 -8.70
C LEU A 360 -12.66 -5.18 -7.74
N ILE A 361 -13.90 -5.21 -8.23
CA ILE A 361 -15.09 -5.19 -7.38
C ILE A 361 -15.68 -6.59 -7.43
N ILE A 362 -15.75 -7.23 -6.26
CA ILE A 362 -16.33 -8.57 -6.11
C ILE A 362 -17.56 -8.54 -5.21
N PHE A 363 -18.43 -9.50 -5.41
CA PHE A 363 -19.56 -9.76 -4.52
C PHE A 363 -19.32 -11.11 -3.84
N PRO A 364 -19.07 -11.11 -2.51
CA PRO A 364 -18.89 -12.36 -1.76
C PRO A 364 -20.21 -13.13 -1.74
N ASN A 365 -20.10 -14.45 -1.60
CA ASN A 365 -21.23 -15.27 -1.25
C ASN A 365 -21.54 -15.07 0.24
N LEU A 366 -22.74 -14.65 0.55
CA LEU A 366 -23.18 -14.42 1.92
C LEU A 366 -23.89 -15.63 2.54
N ASP A 367 -23.99 -16.76 1.81
CA ASP A 367 -24.63 -18.00 2.26
C ASP A 367 -26.00 -17.78 2.93
N GLY A 368 -26.81 -16.90 2.34
CA GLY A 368 -28.13 -16.53 2.85
C GLY A 368 -28.12 -15.44 3.94
N ASN A 369 -26.97 -15.03 4.42
CA ASN A 369 -26.87 -13.91 5.36
C ASN A 369 -27.11 -12.57 4.64
N LYS A 370 -27.53 -11.57 5.41
CA LYS A 370 -27.71 -10.20 4.92
C LYS A 370 -26.77 -9.27 5.67
N VAL A 371 -26.24 -8.28 4.97
CA VAL A 371 -25.50 -7.17 5.58
C VAL A 371 -26.48 -6.07 5.92
N VAL A 372 -26.57 -5.72 7.18
CA VAL A 372 -27.40 -4.61 7.66
C VAL A 372 -26.52 -3.39 7.87
N VAL A 373 -26.82 -2.30 7.17
CA VAL A 373 -26.10 -1.03 7.28
C VAL A 373 -27.10 0.05 7.69
N LYS A 374 -26.76 0.85 8.68
CA LYS A 374 -27.56 2.01 9.08
C LYS A 374 -27.38 3.14 8.07
N ASP A 375 -28.48 3.66 7.56
CA ASP A 375 -28.48 4.88 6.74
C ASP A 375 -28.20 6.12 7.60
N ARG A 376 -28.21 7.31 6.96
CA ARG A 376 -28.00 8.60 7.67
C ARG A 376 -29.07 8.91 8.71
N ASN A 377 -30.26 8.34 8.55
CA ASN A 377 -31.39 8.57 9.43
C ASN A 377 -31.45 7.50 10.55
N GLY A 378 -30.46 6.61 10.62
CA GLY A 378 -30.39 5.52 11.59
C GLY A 378 -31.28 4.33 11.21
N LYS A 379 -31.89 4.30 10.02
CA LYS A 379 -32.72 3.20 9.54
C LYS A 379 -31.83 2.08 9.02
N ASP A 380 -32.15 0.85 9.41
CA ASP A 380 -31.46 -0.34 8.94
C ASP A 380 -31.85 -0.65 7.47
N ILE A 381 -30.81 -0.73 6.61
CA ILE A 381 -30.94 -1.16 5.23
C ILE A 381 -30.27 -2.52 5.10
N GLU A 382 -31.01 -3.51 4.62
CA GLU A 382 -30.52 -4.86 4.40
C GLU A 382 -30.01 -5.02 2.97
N TYR A 383 -28.80 -5.52 2.84
CA TYR A 383 -28.18 -5.85 1.56
C TYR A 383 -27.99 -7.37 1.45
N SER A 384 -28.59 -7.97 0.44
CA SER A 384 -28.34 -9.38 0.06
C SER A 384 -27.04 -9.54 -0.75
N ARG A 385 -26.47 -8.45 -1.24
CA ARG A 385 -25.20 -8.39 -1.97
C ARG A 385 -24.45 -7.16 -1.52
N PHE A 386 -23.22 -7.34 -1.06
CA PHE A 386 -22.38 -6.25 -0.59
C PHE A 386 -21.06 -6.25 -1.38
N PRO A 387 -20.67 -5.13 -2.02
CA PRO A 387 -19.44 -5.09 -2.80
C PRO A 387 -18.21 -5.04 -1.89
N ILE A 388 -17.17 -5.72 -2.32
CA ILE A 388 -15.82 -5.65 -1.75
C ILE A 388 -14.88 -5.16 -2.84
N THR A 389 -13.99 -4.25 -2.50
CA THR A 389 -12.93 -3.79 -3.39
C THR A 389 -11.65 -4.53 -3.08
N ILE A 390 -11.04 -5.11 -4.09
CA ILE A 390 -9.75 -5.80 -4.02
C ILE A 390 -8.75 -5.01 -4.85
N CYS A 391 -7.58 -4.69 -4.27
CA CYS A 391 -6.43 -4.24 -5.03
C CYS A 391 -5.40 -5.37 -5.05
N CYS A 392 -5.11 -5.92 -6.24
CA CYS A 392 -4.16 -7.01 -6.38
C CYS A 392 -3.02 -6.64 -7.33
N HIS A 393 -1.85 -7.23 -7.07
CA HIS A 393 -0.65 -6.97 -7.87
C HIS A 393 -0.77 -7.57 -9.26
N GLN A 394 -1.25 -8.81 -9.38
CA GLN A 394 -1.33 -9.56 -10.63
C GLN A 394 -2.69 -10.21 -10.80
N LEU A 395 -3.05 -10.45 -12.06
CA LEU A 395 -4.13 -11.36 -12.42
C LEU A 395 -3.56 -12.75 -12.73
N PRO A 396 -4.32 -13.82 -12.50
CA PRO A 396 -3.91 -15.17 -12.87
C PRO A 396 -3.56 -15.27 -14.36
N ALA A 397 -2.62 -16.14 -14.71
CA ALA A 397 -2.25 -16.40 -16.10
C ALA A 397 -3.48 -16.76 -16.95
N GLY A 398 -3.58 -16.18 -18.13
CA GLY A 398 -4.72 -16.39 -19.04
C GLY A 398 -5.98 -15.59 -18.71
N LEU A 399 -6.00 -14.79 -17.64
CA LEU A 399 -7.09 -13.87 -17.35
C LEU A 399 -6.69 -12.41 -17.63
N THR A 400 -7.60 -11.69 -18.25
CA THR A 400 -7.49 -10.25 -18.53
C THR A 400 -8.62 -9.50 -17.81
N PRO A 401 -8.55 -8.18 -17.67
CA PRO A 401 -9.66 -7.42 -17.08
C PRO A 401 -11.02 -7.73 -17.72
N THR A 402 -11.07 -7.95 -19.03
CA THR A 402 -12.29 -8.30 -19.78
C THR A 402 -12.75 -9.75 -19.55
N SER A 403 -11.81 -10.69 -19.40
CA SER A 403 -12.13 -12.13 -19.26
C SER A 403 -12.44 -12.55 -17.82
N ILE A 404 -12.00 -11.77 -16.81
CA ILE A 404 -12.21 -12.10 -15.39
C ILE A 404 -13.62 -11.75 -14.90
N GLU A 405 -14.36 -10.91 -15.66
CA GLU A 405 -15.72 -10.51 -15.30
C GLU A 405 -16.64 -11.73 -15.11
N ARG A 406 -17.39 -11.72 -14.00
CA ARG A 406 -18.30 -12.81 -13.57
C ARG A 406 -17.61 -14.15 -13.21
N LYS A 407 -16.29 -14.23 -13.23
CA LYS A 407 -15.59 -15.42 -12.73
C LYS A 407 -15.66 -15.47 -11.20
N GLN A 408 -15.73 -16.69 -10.67
CA GLN A 408 -15.54 -16.92 -9.25
C GLN A 408 -14.06 -16.94 -8.93
N ILE A 409 -13.69 -16.23 -7.87
CA ILE A 409 -12.31 -16.17 -7.40
C ILE A 409 -12.24 -16.34 -5.89
N LEU A 410 -11.13 -16.90 -5.44
CA LEU A 410 -10.68 -16.87 -4.06
C LEU A 410 -9.61 -15.79 -3.91
N ILE A 411 -9.75 -14.97 -2.90
CA ILE A 411 -8.81 -13.92 -2.55
C ILE A 411 -8.17 -14.24 -1.22
N ASP A 412 -6.86 -14.42 -1.22
CA ASP A 412 -6.01 -14.40 -0.04
C ASP A 412 -5.28 -13.06 -0.01
N GLY A 413 -5.47 -12.30 1.04
CA GLY A 413 -4.94 -10.93 1.14
C GLY A 413 -5.04 -10.37 2.54
N PHE A 414 -4.97 -9.05 2.67
CA PHE A 414 -5.01 -8.35 3.95
C PHE A 414 -6.10 -7.29 3.95
N PHE A 415 -6.89 -7.22 5.02
CA PHE A 415 -7.88 -6.17 5.17
C PHE A 415 -7.19 -4.84 5.46
N PHE A 416 -7.35 -3.88 4.53
CA PHE A 416 -6.73 -2.56 4.67
C PHE A 416 -7.62 -1.61 5.44
N ARG A 417 -8.87 -1.36 4.97
CA ARG A 417 -9.86 -0.49 5.63
C ARG A 417 -11.21 -0.54 4.93
N PHE A 418 -12.22 0.09 5.51
CA PHE A 418 -13.35 0.54 4.73
C PHE A 418 -13.00 1.83 3.98
N TRP A 419 -13.43 1.95 2.74
CA TRP A 419 -13.26 3.15 1.96
C TRP A 419 -14.56 3.57 1.30
N LYS A 420 -14.69 4.86 1.01
CA LYS A 420 -15.86 5.45 0.39
C LYS A 420 -15.57 5.75 -1.07
N TYR A 421 -16.36 5.21 -1.97
CA TYR A 421 -16.25 5.45 -3.40
C TYR A 421 -17.57 6.00 -3.97
N GLN A 422 -17.48 6.71 -5.10
CA GLN A 422 -18.64 7.12 -5.85
C GLN A 422 -19.08 5.98 -6.76
N SER A 423 -20.39 5.63 -6.72
CA SER A 423 -20.99 4.73 -7.70
C SER A 423 -21.97 5.53 -8.55
N ASP A 424 -22.21 5.09 -9.79
CA ASP A 424 -23.15 5.73 -10.71
C ASP A 424 -24.59 5.77 -10.19
N LYS A 425 -24.88 5.00 -9.13
CA LYS A 425 -26.18 4.96 -8.44
C LYS A 425 -26.25 5.91 -7.24
N THR A 426 -25.19 6.66 -6.95
CA THR A 426 -25.25 7.67 -5.91
C THR A 426 -25.87 8.95 -6.48
N ASP A 427 -26.87 9.49 -5.78
CA ASP A 427 -27.58 10.70 -6.14
C ASP A 427 -26.67 11.84 -6.59
N ALA A 428 -27.15 12.62 -7.55
CA ALA A 428 -26.46 13.79 -8.13
C ALA A 428 -25.94 14.81 -7.09
N SER A 429 -26.34 14.70 -5.82
CA SER A 429 -25.85 15.52 -4.71
C SER A 429 -24.43 15.17 -4.25
N GLY A 430 -23.80 14.10 -4.77
CA GLY A 430 -22.41 13.73 -4.46
C GLY A 430 -22.11 13.37 -3.00
N ALA A 431 -23.11 13.42 -2.14
CA ALA A 431 -22.95 13.32 -0.69
C ALA A 431 -23.01 11.89 -0.14
N SER A 432 -23.50 10.93 -0.91
CA SER A 432 -23.70 9.53 -0.49
C SER A 432 -22.79 8.57 -1.27
N GLY A 433 -21.48 8.56 -0.98
CA GLY A 433 -20.61 7.49 -1.49
C GLY A 433 -20.90 6.16 -0.78
N GLN A 434 -20.85 5.06 -1.53
CA GLN A 434 -20.98 3.71 -0.98
C GLN A 434 -19.70 3.34 -0.23
N VAL A 435 -19.84 2.70 0.94
CA VAL A 435 -18.71 2.20 1.73
C VAL A 435 -18.45 0.75 1.37
N SER A 436 -17.20 0.38 1.14
CA SER A 436 -16.78 -0.97 0.78
C SER A 436 -15.52 -1.36 1.57
N PRO A 437 -15.38 -2.61 2.05
CA PRO A 437 -14.09 -3.11 2.51
C PRO A 437 -13.08 -3.07 1.36
N LEU A 438 -11.87 -2.61 1.67
CA LEU A 438 -10.73 -2.62 0.75
C LEU A 438 -9.71 -3.65 1.24
N ILE A 439 -9.41 -4.59 0.37
CA ILE A 439 -8.47 -5.69 0.62
C ILE A 439 -7.30 -5.55 -0.35
N ILE A 440 -6.09 -5.81 0.12
CA ILE A 440 -4.89 -5.83 -0.69
C ILE A 440 -4.41 -7.28 -0.78
N ALA A 441 -4.26 -7.79 -2.01
CA ALA A 441 -3.91 -9.17 -2.29
C ALA A 441 -2.76 -9.27 -3.32
N HIS A 442 -2.11 -10.41 -3.41
CA HIS A 442 -1.11 -10.65 -4.45
C HIS A 442 -1.78 -11.02 -5.77
N THR A 443 -2.33 -12.21 -5.88
CA THR A 443 -2.98 -12.72 -7.09
C THR A 443 -4.28 -13.44 -6.71
N PRO A 444 -5.42 -13.11 -7.34
CA PRO A 444 -6.65 -13.88 -7.14
C PRO A 444 -6.50 -15.30 -7.66
N ILE A 445 -7.11 -16.27 -7.01
CA ILE A 445 -7.13 -17.67 -7.43
C ILE A 445 -8.45 -17.95 -8.13
N PRO A 446 -8.49 -18.29 -9.42
CA PRO A 446 -9.74 -18.62 -10.10
C PRO A 446 -10.32 -19.92 -9.54
N ILE A 447 -11.61 -19.91 -9.26
CA ILE A 447 -12.34 -21.11 -8.88
C ILE A 447 -13.04 -21.61 -10.14
N GLU A 448 -12.65 -22.79 -10.61
CA GLU A 448 -13.35 -23.41 -11.72
C GLU A 448 -14.78 -23.77 -11.29
N SER A 449 -15.75 -23.19 -11.97
CA SER A 449 -17.13 -23.58 -11.76
C SER A 449 -17.38 -24.88 -12.50
N HIS A 450 -17.72 -25.93 -11.80
CA HIS A 450 -18.21 -27.18 -12.43
C HIS A 450 -19.48 -26.97 -13.27
N ALA A 451 -20.05 -25.76 -13.29
CA ALA A 451 -21.24 -25.42 -14.07
C ALA A 451 -21.01 -25.60 -15.58
N GLU A 452 -19.83 -25.26 -16.11
CA GLU A 452 -19.53 -25.44 -17.55
C GLU A 452 -19.59 -26.93 -17.96
N TRP A 453 -19.13 -27.81 -17.10
CA TRP A 453 -19.22 -29.26 -17.33
C TRP A 453 -20.67 -29.76 -17.24
N LEU A 454 -21.46 -29.25 -16.28
CA LEU A 454 -22.89 -29.59 -16.17
C LEU A 454 -23.68 -29.10 -17.37
N ASP A 455 -23.42 -27.89 -17.86
CA ASP A 455 -24.05 -27.34 -19.05
C ASP A 455 -23.70 -28.16 -20.30
N PHE A 456 -22.45 -28.61 -20.44
CA PHE A 456 -22.03 -29.52 -21.51
C PHE A 456 -22.71 -30.89 -21.38
N MET A 457 -22.77 -31.47 -20.19
CA MET A 457 -23.47 -32.74 -19.93
C MET A 457 -24.97 -32.62 -20.23
N LEU A 458 -25.61 -31.51 -19.86
CA LEU A 458 -27.00 -31.24 -20.17
C LEU A 458 -27.23 -31.15 -21.68
N LEU A 459 -26.36 -30.45 -22.40
CA LEU A 459 -26.41 -30.33 -23.86
C LEU A 459 -26.27 -31.71 -24.53
N CYS A 460 -25.31 -32.53 -24.09
CA CYS A 460 -25.13 -33.89 -24.56
C CYS A 460 -26.37 -34.75 -24.28
N PHE A 461 -26.96 -34.66 -23.09
CA PHE A 461 -28.17 -35.40 -22.71
C PHE A 461 -29.37 -35.01 -23.57
N VAL A 462 -29.60 -33.71 -23.77
CA VAL A 462 -30.69 -33.21 -24.67
C VAL A 462 -30.45 -33.67 -26.09
N SER A 463 -29.20 -33.67 -26.59
CA SER A 463 -28.88 -34.15 -27.93
C SER A 463 -29.17 -35.63 -28.11
N VAL A 464 -28.82 -36.46 -27.11
CA VAL A 464 -29.15 -37.90 -27.10
C VAL A 464 -30.66 -38.16 -27.09
N LEU A 465 -31.41 -37.35 -26.33
CA LEU A 465 -32.87 -37.44 -26.33
C LEU A 465 -33.47 -37.09 -27.71
N ILE A 466 -32.99 -36.02 -28.35
CA ILE A 466 -33.47 -35.63 -29.70
C ILE A 466 -33.19 -36.70 -30.72
N ILE A 467 -31.96 -37.32 -30.69
CA ILE A 467 -31.62 -38.43 -31.57
C ILE A 467 -32.50 -39.66 -31.28
N GLY A 468 -32.67 -40.01 -30.00
CA GLY A 468 -33.56 -41.10 -29.60
C GLY A 468 -35.01 -40.91 -30.09
N PHE A 469 -35.59 -39.75 -29.89
CA PHE A 469 -36.92 -39.43 -30.39
C PHE A 469 -37.02 -39.48 -31.92
N SER A 470 -35.96 -39.02 -32.61
CA SER A 470 -35.91 -39.05 -34.06
C SER A 470 -35.89 -40.47 -34.60
N ILE A 471 -35.10 -41.37 -33.96
CA ILE A 471 -35.05 -42.78 -34.32
C ILE A 471 -36.39 -43.45 -34.05
N LEU A 472 -37.02 -43.17 -32.89
CA LEU A 472 -38.31 -43.72 -32.52
C LEU A 472 -39.40 -43.28 -33.52
N ALA A 473 -39.44 -41.99 -33.88
CA ALA A 473 -40.38 -41.48 -34.87
C ALA A 473 -40.17 -42.08 -36.25
N TRP A 474 -38.93 -42.29 -36.67
CA TRP A 474 -38.60 -42.97 -37.93
C TRP A 474 -39.03 -44.44 -37.91
N TRP A 475 -38.80 -45.15 -36.79
CA TRP A 475 -39.26 -46.55 -36.59
C TRP A 475 -40.78 -46.65 -36.62
N TYR A 476 -41.46 -45.75 -35.93
CA TYR A 476 -42.94 -45.69 -35.90
C TYR A 476 -43.53 -45.44 -37.31
N ARG A 477 -42.94 -44.52 -38.09
CA ARG A 477 -43.30 -44.29 -39.48
C ARG A 477 -43.04 -45.53 -40.36
N GLY A 478 -42.01 -46.29 -40.08
CA GLY A 478 -41.69 -47.56 -40.75
C GLY A 478 -42.73 -48.64 -40.50
N ILE A 479 -43.24 -48.72 -39.25
CA ILE A 479 -44.30 -49.64 -38.81
C ILE A 479 -45.65 -49.22 -39.49
N ASP A 480 -45.97 -47.94 -39.54
CA ASP A 480 -47.20 -47.45 -40.13
C ASP A 480 -47.28 -47.67 -41.67
N ARG A 481 -46.12 -47.56 -42.32
CA ARG A 481 -46.00 -47.93 -43.77
C ARG A 481 -46.22 -49.44 -44.02
N ARG A 482 -45.88 -50.29 -43.07
CA ARG A 482 -46.10 -51.74 -43.13
C ARG A 482 -47.54 -52.13 -42.78
N ARG A 483 -48.26 -51.26 -42.05
CA ARG A 483 -49.68 -51.48 -41.68
C ARG A 483 -50.69 -50.93 -42.65
N LYS A 484 -50.28 -50.31 -43.75
CA LYS A 484 -51.21 -50.03 -44.85
C LYS A 484 -51.82 -51.36 -45.26
N SER A 485 -53.03 -51.58 -44.84
CA SER A 485 -53.74 -52.83 -44.95
C SER A 485 -53.91 -53.16 -46.43
N PRO A 486 -53.97 -54.45 -46.79
CA PRO A 486 -54.22 -54.86 -48.16
C PRO A 486 -55.52 -54.27 -48.74
N GLY A 487 -56.48 -53.89 -47.90
CA GLY A 487 -57.73 -53.28 -48.31
C GLY A 487 -57.60 -51.88 -48.95
N GLN A 488 -56.58 -51.06 -48.56
CA GLN A 488 -56.38 -49.78 -49.22
C GLN A 488 -55.78 -49.89 -50.63
N LYS A 489 -55.00 -50.96 -50.91
CA LYS A 489 -54.53 -51.24 -52.27
C LYS A 489 -55.60 -51.69 -53.20
N ILE A 490 -56.67 -52.29 -52.67
CA ILE A 490 -57.81 -52.75 -53.50
C ILE A 490 -58.67 -51.55 -53.88
N MET A 491 -58.73 -50.51 -53.04
CA MET A 491 -59.53 -49.33 -53.34
C MET A 491 -58.84 -48.36 -54.33
N GLU A 492 -57.55 -48.38 -54.46
CA GLU A 492 -56.77 -47.63 -55.48
C GLU A 492 -56.71 -48.30 -56.86
N SER A 493 -57.22 -49.54 -57.00
CA SER A 493 -57.26 -50.31 -58.22
C SER A 493 -58.67 -50.51 -58.77
N LEU A 494 -59.71 -49.87 -58.21
CA LEU A 494 -61.01 -49.82 -58.80
C LEU A 494 -61.00 -48.78 -59.95
N PRO A 495 -61.45 -49.16 -61.16
CA PRO A 495 -61.51 -48.22 -62.26
C PRO A 495 -62.55 -47.13 -61.93
N ASP A 496 -62.21 -45.91 -62.24
CA ASP A 496 -63.00 -44.68 -61.97
C ASP A 496 -64.31 -44.59 -62.81
N GLU A 497 -64.58 -45.52 -63.72
CA GLU A 497 -65.82 -45.61 -64.52
C GLU A 497 -66.44 -46.96 -64.36
N LEU A 498 -67.54 -46.97 -63.62
CA LEU A 498 -68.59 -48.02 -63.71
C LEU A 498 -69.47 -47.68 -64.96
N ASP A 499 -69.21 -48.41 -66.04
CA ASP A 499 -70.07 -48.37 -67.19
C ASP A 499 -71.43 -49.00 -66.84
N VAL A 500 -72.43 -48.13 -66.68
CA VAL A 500 -73.81 -48.47 -66.29
C VAL A 500 -74.72 -48.51 -67.51
N THR A 501 -74.17 -48.67 -68.70
CA THR A 501 -74.94 -48.85 -69.96
C THR A 501 -75.29 -50.31 -70.15
N GLY A 502 -76.39 -50.80 -69.52
CA GLY A 502 -76.82 -52.16 -69.76
C GLY A 502 -77.90 -52.69 -68.85
N ILE A 503 -78.78 -51.82 -68.26
CA ILE A 503 -80.01 -52.32 -67.59
C ILE A 503 -81.17 -51.56 -68.20
N GLU A 504 -81.62 -51.97 -69.40
CA GLU A 504 -83.01 -51.85 -69.84
C GLU A 504 -83.48 -53.29 -70.12
N GLN A 505 -84.36 -53.72 -69.30
CA GLN A 505 -85.62 -54.50 -69.42
C GLN A 505 -85.93 -55.27 -68.15
#